data_b47d77f944cc207b7d66006557b18c3e
#
_entry.id   b47d77f944cc207b7d66006557b18c3e
#
_cell.length_a   1.000
_cell.length_b   1.000
_cell.length_c   1.000
_cell.angle_alpha   90.00
_cell.angle_beta   90.00
_cell.angle_gamma   90.00
#
_symmetry.space_group_name_H-M   'P 1'
#
loop_
_entity.id
_entity.type
_entity.pdbx_description
1 polymer ?
#
loop_
_entity_poly.entity_id
_entity_poly.type
_entity_poly.pdbx_seq_one_letter_code
_entity_poly.pdbx_strand_id
1 'polypeptide(L)'
;MDILRELPDKQFDLAIVDPPYFDGPNKLGYYGTSKSSKGVKRPFYKAKHWTVPGNDYFEELMRVSKHQIIWGCNYYQFPFGSGRIVWDKVNGRSSFSDCEIAYCSMIDTVRMFSFMWNGMCQ
;
A
#
# COMPACT_ATOMS: atom_id res chain seq x y z
N MET A 1 -14.70 2.60 -0.35
CA MET A 1 -15.33 2.01 0.85
C MET A 1 -16.75 1.53 0.59
N ASP A 2 -17.55 2.31 -0.08
CA ASP A 2 -18.95 1.94 -0.34
C ASP A 2 -19.07 0.63 -1.13
N ILE A 3 -18.16 0.40 -2.07
CA ILE A 3 -18.15 -0.83 -2.85
C ILE A 3 -17.99 -2.06 -1.96
N LEU A 4 -17.09 -1.98 -0.97
CA LEU A 4 -16.86 -3.11 -0.07
C LEU A 4 -18.10 -3.45 0.74
N ARG A 5 -18.84 -2.44 1.19
CA ARG A 5 -20.05 -2.66 1.97
C ARG A 5 -21.14 -3.40 1.23
N GLU A 6 -21.15 -3.28 -0.10
CA GLU A 6 -22.15 -3.94 -0.97
C GLU A 6 -21.78 -5.39 -1.27
N LEU A 7 -20.55 -5.80 -1.01
CA LEU A 7 -20.09 -7.14 -1.31
C LEU A 7 -20.47 -8.12 -0.20
N PRO A 8 -20.81 -9.37 -0.56
CA PRO A 8 -21.12 -10.38 0.45
C PRO A 8 -19.87 -10.82 1.21
N ASP A 9 -20.10 -11.47 2.36
CA ASP A 9 -19.03 -12.03 3.17
C ASP A 9 -18.24 -13.05 2.36
N LYS A 10 -16.91 -13.02 2.50
CA LYS A 10 -16.01 -13.99 1.88
C LYS A 10 -16.18 -14.12 0.38
N GLN A 11 -16.49 -13.01 -0.27
CA GLN A 11 -16.62 -12.95 -1.72
C GLN A 11 -15.33 -13.36 -2.44
N PHE A 12 -14.18 -12.97 -1.89
CA PHE A 12 -12.87 -13.22 -2.49
C PHE A 12 -12.07 -14.22 -1.67
N ASP A 13 -11.29 -15.03 -2.34
CA ASP A 13 -10.36 -15.95 -1.66
C ASP A 13 -9.16 -15.20 -1.09
N LEU A 14 -8.68 -14.19 -1.80
CA LEU A 14 -7.52 -13.41 -1.39
C LEU A 14 -7.70 -11.96 -1.81
N ALA A 15 -7.43 -11.05 -0.90
CA ALA A 15 -7.32 -9.62 -1.18
C ALA A 15 -5.88 -9.19 -1.00
N ILE A 16 -5.30 -8.59 -2.03
CA ILE A 16 -3.97 -7.98 -1.96
C ILE A 16 -4.17 -6.49 -2.18
N VAL A 17 -3.83 -5.70 -1.17
CA VAL A 17 -4.07 -4.26 -1.20
C VAL A 17 -2.84 -3.48 -0.77
N ASP A 18 -2.73 -2.26 -1.27
CA ASP A 18 -1.69 -1.30 -0.92
C ASP A 18 -2.37 0.06 -0.73
N PRO A 19 -3.09 0.24 0.40
CA PRO A 19 -3.86 1.47 0.59
C PRO A 19 -2.96 2.67 0.84
N PRO A 20 -3.44 3.88 0.56
CA PRO A 20 -2.66 5.08 0.83
C PRO A 20 -2.40 5.25 2.33
N TYR A 21 -1.22 5.75 2.67
CA TYR A 21 -0.83 5.98 4.06
C TYR A 21 -0.62 7.46 4.38
N PHE A 22 -0.98 8.35 3.46
CA PHE A 22 -1.05 9.79 3.70
C PHE A 22 -2.24 10.38 2.92
N ASP A 23 -2.77 11.48 3.42
CA ASP A 23 -3.95 12.10 2.83
C ASP A 23 -3.62 12.84 1.55
N GLY A 24 -4.23 12.41 0.47
CA GLY A 24 -4.14 13.06 -0.83
C GLY A 24 -2.79 12.94 -1.49
N PRO A 25 -2.77 12.84 -2.81
CA PRO A 25 -1.52 12.58 -3.53
C PRO A 25 -0.60 13.77 -3.60
N ASN A 26 -1.10 14.98 -3.44
CA ASN A 26 -0.31 16.21 -3.60
C ASN A 26 0.11 16.85 -2.30
N LYS A 27 -0.12 16.21 -1.19
CA LYS A 27 0.20 16.79 0.13
C LYS A 27 1.66 17.17 0.27
N LEU A 28 2.55 16.42 -0.36
CA LEU A 28 4.00 16.70 -0.35
C LEU A 28 4.53 17.10 -1.73
N GLY A 29 3.64 17.37 -2.68
CA GLY A 29 4.04 17.78 -4.03
C GLY A 29 4.58 16.68 -4.90
N TYR A 30 4.34 15.41 -4.57
CA TYR A 30 4.85 14.28 -5.35
C TYR A 30 4.13 14.06 -6.66
N TYR A 31 2.88 14.51 -6.75
CA TYR A 31 2.04 14.30 -7.93
C TYR A 31 1.57 15.64 -8.44
N GLY A 32 1.38 15.74 -9.73
CA GLY A 32 0.81 16.93 -10.36
C GLY A 32 1.78 18.08 -10.60
N THR A 33 3.03 17.98 -10.16
CA THR A 33 4.09 18.90 -10.54
C THR A 33 4.97 18.21 -11.56
N SER A 34 5.16 18.80 -12.66
CA SER A 34 5.30 17.95 -13.80
C SER A 34 6.37 18.38 -14.77
N LYS A 35 7.54 18.64 -14.25
CA LYS A 35 8.73 18.59 -15.11
C LYS A 35 9.45 17.30 -14.83
N SER A 36 9.56 16.47 -15.86
CA SER A 36 10.48 15.35 -15.78
C SER A 36 11.90 15.87 -15.70
N SER A 37 12.83 15.06 -15.25
CA SER A 37 14.25 15.39 -15.22
C SER A 37 14.80 15.71 -16.62
N LYS A 38 14.09 15.35 -17.67
CA LYS A 38 14.44 15.65 -19.07
C LYS A 38 13.78 16.92 -19.59
N GLY A 39 13.13 17.70 -18.73
CA GLY A 39 12.50 18.94 -19.14
C GLY A 39 11.17 18.78 -19.86
N VAL A 40 10.64 17.58 -19.95
CA VAL A 40 9.34 17.34 -20.57
C VAL A 40 8.24 17.74 -19.60
N LYS A 41 7.47 18.75 -19.98
CA LYS A 41 6.34 19.19 -19.19
C LYS A 41 5.17 18.20 -19.37
N ARG A 42 4.80 17.53 -18.33
CA ARG A 42 3.61 16.68 -18.33
C ARG A 42 2.38 17.51 -18.01
N PRO A 43 1.20 17.14 -18.57
CA PRO A 43 -0.03 17.83 -18.16
C PRO A 43 -0.22 17.67 -16.66
N PHE A 44 -0.70 18.75 -16.04
CA PHE A 44 -1.07 18.73 -14.64
C PHE A 44 -2.32 17.87 -14.48
N TYR A 45 -2.20 16.75 -13.82
CA TYR A 45 -3.35 15.96 -13.42
C TYR A 45 -3.79 16.42 -12.05
N LYS A 46 -5.02 16.89 -11.96
CA LYS A 46 -5.65 17.04 -10.66
C LYS A 46 -5.84 15.64 -10.10
N ALA A 47 -4.90 15.22 -9.29
CA ALA A 47 -4.95 13.90 -8.68
C ALA A 47 -6.22 13.78 -7.86
N LYS A 48 -6.88 12.62 -7.95
CA LYS A 48 -8.04 12.36 -7.11
C LYS A 48 -7.64 12.48 -5.66
N HIS A 49 -8.46 13.20 -4.91
CA HIS A 49 -8.28 13.27 -3.48
C HIS A 49 -8.64 11.92 -2.87
N TRP A 50 -7.75 11.38 -2.06
CA TRP A 50 -8.04 10.19 -1.28
C TRP A 50 -7.73 10.43 0.19
N THR A 51 -8.32 9.61 1.05
CA THR A 51 -8.09 9.65 2.48
C THR A 51 -7.43 8.34 2.92
N VAL A 52 -6.64 8.43 3.99
CA VAL A 52 -6.09 7.25 4.63
C VAL A 52 -7.24 6.40 5.17
N PRO A 53 -7.28 5.10 4.85
CA PRO A 53 -8.34 4.25 5.36
C PRO A 53 -8.31 4.14 6.87
N GLY A 54 -9.49 4.15 7.48
CA GLY A 54 -9.66 3.89 8.90
C GLY A 54 -9.92 2.42 9.18
N ASN A 55 -10.21 2.12 10.44
CA ASN A 55 -10.45 0.74 10.86
C ASN A 55 -11.68 0.12 10.18
N ASP A 56 -12.67 0.93 9.84
CA ASP A 56 -13.86 0.45 9.12
C ASP A 56 -13.53 -0.15 7.77
N TYR A 57 -12.56 0.42 7.05
CA TYR A 57 -12.09 -0.14 5.77
C TYR A 57 -11.50 -1.53 5.98
N PHE A 58 -10.63 -1.68 6.97
CA PHE A 58 -9.99 -2.97 7.22
C PHE A 58 -10.98 -4.01 7.74
N GLU A 59 -11.95 -3.61 8.55
CA GLU A 59 -13.01 -4.51 8.98
C GLU A 59 -13.79 -5.07 7.80
N GLU A 60 -14.17 -4.20 6.86
CA GLU A 60 -14.86 -4.63 5.64
C GLU A 60 -13.97 -5.49 4.75
N LEU A 61 -12.69 -5.16 4.63
CA LEU A 61 -11.75 -5.97 3.87
C LEU A 61 -11.65 -7.39 4.42
N MET A 62 -11.56 -7.50 5.75
CA MET A 62 -11.53 -8.80 6.43
C MET A 62 -12.83 -9.58 6.22
N ARG A 63 -13.96 -8.87 6.18
CA ARG A 63 -15.26 -9.50 5.97
C ARG A 63 -15.41 -10.06 4.56
N VAL A 64 -15.00 -9.31 3.54
CA VAL A 64 -15.23 -9.69 2.14
C VAL A 64 -14.19 -10.66 1.58
N SER A 65 -13.09 -10.88 2.29
CA SER A 65 -12.01 -11.76 1.82
C SER A 65 -11.68 -12.82 2.84
N LYS A 66 -11.30 -14.00 2.35
CA LYS A 66 -10.89 -15.12 3.22
C LYS A 66 -9.48 -14.88 3.76
N HIS A 67 -8.58 -14.42 2.89
CA HIS A 67 -7.21 -14.12 3.24
C HIS A 67 -6.81 -12.74 2.73
N GLN A 68 -5.83 -12.12 3.37
CA GLN A 68 -5.38 -10.79 3.03
C GLN A 68 -3.88 -10.69 3.00
N ILE A 69 -3.37 -9.90 2.06
CA ILE A 69 -2.01 -9.36 2.07
C ILE A 69 -2.16 -7.83 1.99
N ILE A 70 -1.72 -7.14 3.04
CA ILE A 70 -1.92 -5.69 3.16
C ILE A 70 -0.56 -5.04 3.26
N TRP A 71 -0.11 -4.43 2.16
CA TRP A 71 1.17 -3.73 2.11
C TRP A 71 1.08 -2.41 2.87
N GLY A 72 2.18 -2.03 3.51
CA GLY A 72 2.22 -0.83 4.32
C GLY A 72 1.49 -0.96 5.64
N CYS A 73 1.34 -2.17 6.15
CA CYS A 73 0.58 -2.43 7.37
C CYS A 73 1.13 -1.67 8.59
N ASN A 74 2.42 -1.31 8.56
CA ASN A 74 3.06 -0.55 9.63
C ASN A 74 2.57 0.90 9.73
N TYR A 75 1.87 1.41 8.70
CA TYR A 75 1.35 2.79 8.71
C TYR A 75 -0.04 2.90 9.34
N TYR A 76 -0.69 1.78 9.64
CA TYR A 76 -2.06 1.77 10.14
C TYR A 76 -2.11 1.21 11.55
N GLN A 77 -3.13 1.62 12.31
CA GLN A 77 -3.28 1.20 13.70
C GLN A 77 -4.29 0.06 13.86
N PHE A 78 -4.64 -0.60 12.79
CA PHE A 78 -5.54 -1.74 12.86
C PHE A 78 -4.81 -2.95 13.47
N PRO A 79 -5.48 -3.76 14.32
CA PRO A 79 -4.84 -4.89 15.00
C PRO A 79 -4.70 -6.10 14.07
N PHE A 80 -3.77 -6.02 13.12
CA PHE A 80 -3.46 -7.15 12.26
C PHE A 80 -2.84 -8.29 13.07
N GLY A 81 -3.07 -9.53 12.63
CA GLY A 81 -2.42 -10.68 13.23
C GLY A 81 -0.90 -10.65 13.06
N SER A 82 -0.24 -11.74 13.44
CA SER A 82 1.23 -11.77 13.55
C SER A 82 1.97 -11.95 12.22
N GLY A 83 1.31 -12.47 11.20
CA GLY A 83 1.97 -12.78 9.92
C GLY A 83 2.49 -11.56 9.19
N ARG A 84 3.76 -11.61 8.79
CA ARG A 84 4.39 -10.51 8.06
C ARG A 84 5.21 -11.03 6.89
N ILE A 85 5.15 -10.29 5.80
CA ILE A 85 6.05 -10.44 4.66
C ILE A 85 6.91 -9.19 4.59
N VAL A 86 8.22 -9.35 4.50
CA VAL A 86 9.16 -8.24 4.35
C VAL A 86 9.79 -8.33 2.98
N TRP A 87 9.67 -7.26 2.22
CA TRP A 87 10.35 -7.12 0.95
C TRP A 87 11.59 -6.26 1.16
N ASP A 88 12.76 -6.90 1.11
CA ASP A 88 14.04 -6.21 1.13
C ASP A 88 14.31 -5.67 -0.28
N LYS A 89 14.31 -4.36 -0.41
CA LYS A 89 14.45 -3.69 -1.72
C LYS A 89 15.89 -3.70 -2.25
N VAL A 90 16.86 -4.03 -1.41
CA VAL A 90 18.28 -4.05 -1.77
C VAL A 90 18.72 -2.72 -2.41
N ASN A 91 18.31 -1.60 -1.83
CA ASN A 91 18.48 -0.29 -2.45
C ASN A 91 19.64 0.54 -1.87
N GLY A 92 20.50 -0.06 -1.06
CA GLY A 92 21.75 0.57 -0.63
C GLY A 92 21.61 1.83 0.21
N ARG A 93 20.61 1.92 1.07
CA ARG A 93 20.37 3.08 1.93
C ARG A 93 20.06 4.35 1.13
N SER A 94 19.26 4.23 0.11
CA SER A 94 18.75 5.39 -0.59
C SER A 94 17.80 6.20 0.30
N SER A 95 17.27 7.31 -0.21
CA SER A 95 16.24 8.08 0.49
C SER A 95 14.91 7.34 0.62
N PHE A 96 14.75 6.24 -0.11
CA PHE A 96 13.58 5.37 -0.01
C PHE A 96 13.75 4.39 1.15
N SER A 97 12.65 3.82 1.61
CA SER A 97 12.69 2.81 2.66
C SER A 97 13.55 1.61 2.25
N ASP A 98 14.25 1.04 3.20
CA ASP A 98 15.07 -0.17 2.99
C ASP A 98 14.21 -1.36 2.59
N CYS A 99 13.00 -1.43 3.12
CA CYS A 99 12.10 -2.55 2.91
C CYS A 99 10.65 -2.07 2.97
N GLU A 100 9.76 -2.93 2.52
CA GLU A 100 8.32 -2.77 2.71
C GLU A 100 7.81 -3.93 3.53
N ILE A 101 6.76 -3.67 4.31
CA ILE A 101 6.19 -4.67 5.22
C ILE A 101 4.73 -4.86 4.88
N ALA A 102 4.32 -6.12 4.75
CA ALA A 102 2.93 -6.48 4.57
C ALA A 102 2.44 -7.38 5.69
N TYR A 103 1.17 -7.18 6.08
CA TYR A 103 0.45 -8.19 6.84
C TYR A 103 0.05 -9.32 5.88
N CYS A 104 0.21 -10.56 6.30
CA CYS A 104 -0.25 -11.72 5.56
C CYS A 104 -1.03 -12.65 6.50
N SER A 105 -2.31 -12.87 6.21
CA SER A 105 -3.17 -13.68 7.05
C SER A 105 -2.89 -15.18 6.93
N MET A 106 -2.16 -15.60 5.91
CA MET A 106 -1.91 -17.02 5.62
C MET A 106 -0.72 -17.59 6.39
N ILE A 107 0.04 -16.75 7.09
CA ILE A 107 1.18 -17.15 7.90
C ILE A 107 1.06 -16.53 9.28
N ASP A 108 1.76 -17.09 10.25
CA ASP A 108 1.81 -16.58 11.62
C ASP A 108 3.24 -16.18 12.03
N THR A 109 4.14 -16.13 11.07
CA THR A 109 5.55 -15.82 11.28
C THR A 109 5.97 -14.70 10.34
N VAL A 110 7.26 -14.37 10.31
CA VAL A 110 7.81 -13.34 9.43
C VAL A 110 8.62 -14.02 8.35
N ARG A 111 8.31 -13.70 7.10
CA ARG A 111 9.05 -14.17 5.92
C ARG A 111 9.61 -12.99 5.17
N MET A 112 10.73 -13.18 4.52
CA MET A 112 11.40 -12.11 3.77
C MET A 112 11.82 -12.62 2.39
N PHE A 113 11.73 -11.74 1.41
CA PHE A 113 12.33 -11.93 0.10
C PHE A 113 13.11 -10.68 -0.28
N SER A 114 14.07 -10.83 -1.18
CA SER A 114 14.91 -9.74 -1.66
C SER A 114 14.70 -9.55 -3.14
N PHE A 115 14.44 -8.32 -3.55
CA PHE A 115 14.30 -7.95 -4.95
C PHE A 115 14.68 -6.48 -5.10
N MET A 116 15.67 -6.20 -5.92
CA MET A 116 16.19 -4.83 -6.04
C MET A 116 15.15 -3.89 -6.63
N TRP A 117 14.97 -2.75 -5.97
CA TRP A 117 14.09 -1.70 -6.44
C TRP A 117 14.60 -0.34 -5.96
N ASN A 118 14.85 0.55 -6.88
CA ASN A 118 15.37 1.90 -6.61
C ASN A 118 14.37 2.99 -6.99
N GLY A 119 13.09 2.71 -6.88
CA GLY A 119 12.07 3.65 -7.29
C GLY A 119 11.84 3.65 -8.79
N MET A 120 11.28 4.72 -9.30
CA MET A 120 10.90 4.85 -10.71
C MET A 120 12.07 5.14 -11.64
N CYS A 121 13.29 5.05 -11.16
CA CYS A 121 14.51 5.37 -11.91
C CYS A 121 15.11 4.16 -12.59
N GLN A 122 14.29 3.34 -13.14
CA GLN A 122 14.78 2.18 -13.89
C GLN A 122 15.02 2.54 -15.34
#